data_82b88950c8a992e46a68b800a5f5e87d
#
_entry.id   82b88950c8a992e46a68b800a5f5e87d
#
_cell.length_a   1.000
_cell.length_b   1.000
_cell.length_c   1.000
_cell.angle_alpha   90.00
_cell.angle_beta   90.00
_cell.angle_gamma   90.00
#
_symmetry.space_group_name_H-M   'P 1'
#
loop_
_entity.id
_entity.type
_entity.pdbx_description
1 polymer ?
#
loop_
_entity_poly.entity_id
_entity_poly.type
_entity_poly.pdbx_seq_one_letter_code
_entity_poly.pdbx_strand_id
1 'polypeptide(L)'
;MKWFLRMLGVACSLGAAVCCSDSNSDTSAPEEEGVIDGTVYSAHYVQTYVEVERLSVIPTGDHVTVHCTGAKFDGSVLGASFGDNGFNDRIAVNSTKAISNRFASVDLVCDSDFDEHHKAGTSLSDVAFLAGVSPYAYIRSAYTETYDWKKVPDLFEANSIELNFRRGYFPVCKRLSEVGVDDLILLDPVFCLFFESPSTSMRACQMTLILTDDKGKKISTAFDWPAGK
;
A
#
# COMPACT_ATOMS: atom_id res chain seq x y z
N MET A 1 23.93 35.18 1.92
CA MET A 1 24.68 35.17 3.19
C MET A 1 25.24 33.79 3.41
N LYS A 2 26.55 33.66 3.33
CA LYS A 2 27.36 32.43 3.45
C LYS A 2 27.42 31.98 4.90
N TRP A 3 27.55 30.67 5.13
CA TRP A 3 28.26 30.06 6.27
C TRP A 3 27.98 28.56 6.23
N PHE A 4 28.83 27.64 6.31
CA PHE A 4 30.22 27.29 6.48
C PHE A 4 30.28 25.76 6.61
N LEU A 5 31.13 25.19 5.86
CA LEU A 5 31.66 23.83 5.87
C LEU A 5 32.32 23.51 7.25
N ARG A 6 32.15 22.30 7.76
CA ARG A 6 33.15 21.67 8.66
C ARG A 6 33.28 20.18 8.32
N MET A 7 34.39 19.90 7.65
CA MET A 7 35.01 18.58 7.63
C MET A 7 35.69 18.31 8.98
N LEU A 8 35.65 17.07 9.46
CA LEU A 8 36.68 16.51 10.32
C LEU A 8 36.90 15.05 9.89
N GLY A 9 38.07 14.82 9.33
CA GLY A 9 38.60 13.50 9.09
C GLY A 9 39.33 13.00 10.33
N VAL A 10 39.33 11.69 10.53
CA VAL A 10 40.37 11.00 11.34
C VAL A 10 40.76 9.71 10.60
N ALA A 11 42.06 9.54 10.50
CA ALA A 11 42.77 8.53 9.72
C ALA A 11 43.12 7.28 10.57
N CYS A 12 43.34 6.20 9.80
CA CYS A 12 44.32 5.12 9.98
C CYS A 12 44.42 4.31 11.27
N SER A 13 44.33 2.98 11.12
CA SER A 13 45.46 2.13 11.39
C SER A 13 45.35 0.77 10.73
N LEU A 14 46.41 0.41 9.97
CA LEU A 14 46.68 -0.92 9.42
C LEU A 14 47.04 -1.89 10.57
N GLY A 15 46.60 -3.13 10.40
CA GLY A 15 47.13 -4.26 11.17
C GLY A 15 46.98 -5.53 10.30
N ALA A 16 48.10 -5.91 9.67
CA ALA A 16 48.22 -7.18 8.99
C ALA A 16 48.59 -8.29 9.98
N ALA A 17 47.92 -9.42 9.93
CA ALA A 17 48.46 -10.67 10.43
C ALA A 17 47.99 -11.82 9.56
N VAL A 18 48.96 -12.41 8.87
CA VAL A 18 48.89 -13.68 8.15
C VAL A 18 48.97 -14.81 9.15
N CYS A 19 48.09 -15.80 9.05
CA CYS A 19 48.43 -17.19 9.42
C CYS A 19 47.54 -18.16 8.67
N CYS A 20 48.18 -19.02 7.87
CA CYS A 20 47.63 -20.20 7.24
C CYS A 20 47.35 -21.29 8.26
N SER A 21 46.29 -22.05 8.10
CA SER A 21 46.30 -23.51 8.26
C SER A 21 45.00 -24.13 7.71
N ASP A 22 45.18 -25.11 6.83
CA ASP A 22 44.18 -25.98 6.30
C ASP A 22 43.44 -26.79 7.37
N SER A 23 42.13 -26.93 7.22
CA SER A 23 41.45 -28.19 7.46
C SER A 23 40.01 -28.14 6.91
N ASN A 24 39.77 -29.05 5.96
CA ASN A 24 38.44 -29.42 5.48
C ASN A 24 37.48 -29.78 6.60
N SER A 25 36.32 -29.16 6.61
CA SER A 25 35.09 -29.80 7.07
C SER A 25 33.92 -29.15 6.33
N ASP A 26 33.40 -29.93 5.37
CA ASP A 26 32.06 -29.72 4.78
C ASP A 26 31.03 -29.62 5.91
N THR A 27 30.59 -28.41 6.16
CA THR A 27 29.32 -28.14 6.84
C THR A 27 28.76 -26.92 6.12
N SER A 28 27.86 -27.18 5.19
CA SER A 28 27.06 -26.15 4.55
C SER A 28 26.26 -25.42 5.64
N ALA A 29 26.84 -24.33 6.16
CA ALA A 29 26.07 -23.35 6.91
C ALA A 29 25.03 -22.75 5.97
N PRO A 30 23.82 -22.44 6.44
CA PRO A 30 22.87 -21.71 5.63
C PRO A 30 23.53 -20.40 5.20
N GLU A 31 23.51 -20.12 3.90
CA GLU A 31 23.99 -18.85 3.35
C GLU A 31 23.31 -17.71 4.12
N GLU A 32 24.08 -16.92 4.85
CA GLU A 32 23.59 -15.69 5.46
C GLU A 32 23.00 -14.83 4.33
N GLU A 33 21.72 -14.48 4.45
CA GLU A 33 21.08 -13.52 3.55
C GLU A 33 21.85 -12.19 3.61
N GLY A 34 22.72 -12.00 2.63
CA GLY A 34 23.58 -10.82 2.57
C GLY A 34 22.79 -9.58 2.25
N VAL A 35 22.68 -8.67 3.20
CA VAL A 35 22.18 -7.31 2.97
C VAL A 35 23.22 -6.55 2.16
N ILE A 36 22.93 -6.29 0.90
CA ILE A 36 23.75 -5.43 0.04
C ILE A 36 22.90 -4.21 -0.30
N ASP A 37 23.36 -3.03 0.12
CA ASP A 37 22.79 -1.73 -0.24
C ASP A 37 21.30 -1.57 0.11
N GLY A 38 20.88 -2.01 1.29
CA GLY A 38 19.51 -1.89 1.76
C GLY A 38 18.50 -2.80 1.04
N THR A 39 18.99 -3.81 0.30
CA THR A 39 18.17 -4.85 -0.32
C THR A 39 18.44 -6.20 0.28
N VAL A 40 17.41 -7.03 0.38
CA VAL A 40 17.49 -8.41 0.83
C VAL A 40 17.00 -9.34 -0.28
N TYR A 41 17.51 -10.56 -0.29
CA TYR A 41 16.98 -11.62 -1.13
C TYR A 41 15.73 -12.20 -0.47
N SER A 42 14.64 -12.35 -1.21
CA SER A 42 13.37 -12.82 -0.64
C SER A 42 12.69 -13.84 -1.52
N ALA A 43 12.08 -14.84 -0.88
CA ALA A 43 11.14 -15.77 -1.50
C ALA A 43 9.72 -15.19 -1.64
N HIS A 44 9.47 -14.02 -1.02
CA HIS A 44 8.16 -13.37 -0.98
C HIS A 44 8.28 -11.93 -1.47
N TYR A 45 7.39 -11.52 -2.36
CA TYR A 45 7.35 -10.14 -2.85
C TYR A 45 6.80 -9.19 -1.77
N VAL A 46 5.73 -9.59 -1.08
CA VAL A 46 5.16 -8.82 0.04
C VAL A 46 5.92 -9.12 1.32
N GLN A 47 6.62 -8.11 1.84
CA GLN A 47 7.41 -8.24 3.07
C GLN A 47 6.56 -8.17 4.34
N THR A 48 5.48 -7.41 4.29
CA THR A 48 4.61 -7.21 5.46
C THR A 48 3.16 -7.27 5.05
N TYR A 49 2.44 -8.20 5.61
CA TYR A 49 0.99 -8.28 5.54
C TYR A 49 0.37 -7.56 6.73
N VAL A 50 -0.67 -6.76 6.48
CA VAL A 50 -1.41 -6.02 7.52
C VAL A 50 -2.81 -6.59 7.61
N GLU A 51 -3.13 -7.23 8.74
CA GLU A 51 -4.51 -7.58 9.06
C GLU A 51 -5.19 -6.35 9.65
N VAL A 52 -6.07 -5.75 8.87
CA VAL A 52 -6.69 -4.47 9.21
C VAL A 52 -7.66 -4.65 10.36
N GLU A 53 -7.47 -3.83 11.39
CA GLU A 53 -8.35 -3.74 12.55
C GLU A 53 -8.96 -2.34 12.67
N ARG A 54 -8.27 -1.32 12.15
CA ARG A 54 -8.67 0.09 12.25
C ARG A 54 -8.35 0.84 10.99
N LEU A 55 -9.18 1.83 10.70
CA LEU A 55 -9.02 2.79 9.62
C LEU A 55 -8.80 4.18 10.22
N SER A 56 -7.92 4.95 9.61
CA SER A 56 -7.75 6.36 9.86
C SER A 56 -7.80 7.10 8.53
N VAL A 57 -8.54 8.20 8.48
CA VAL A 57 -8.77 8.97 7.25
C VAL A 57 -8.23 10.38 7.45
N ILE A 58 -7.42 10.83 6.49
CA ILE A 58 -6.77 12.14 6.51
C ILE A 58 -7.22 12.90 5.26
N PRO A 59 -7.94 14.02 5.41
CA PRO A 59 -8.29 14.88 4.28
C PRO A 59 -7.03 15.49 3.63
N THR A 60 -6.94 15.42 2.30
CA THR A 60 -5.79 15.90 1.54
C THR A 60 -6.30 16.62 0.28
N GLY A 61 -6.70 17.89 0.40
CA GLY A 61 -7.24 18.65 -0.73
C GLY A 61 -8.55 18.05 -1.28
N ASP A 62 -8.51 17.56 -2.51
CA ASP A 62 -9.69 17.05 -3.24
C ASP A 62 -9.96 15.56 -3.00
N HIS A 63 -9.14 14.90 -2.20
CA HIS A 63 -9.28 13.50 -1.83
C HIS A 63 -9.07 13.29 -0.33
N VAL A 64 -9.35 12.08 0.14
CA VAL A 64 -8.95 11.64 1.48
C VAL A 64 -8.01 10.46 1.36
N THR A 65 -6.95 10.46 2.18
CA THR A 65 -6.03 9.35 2.30
C THR A 65 -6.47 8.44 3.44
N VAL A 66 -6.68 7.17 3.14
CA VAL A 66 -7.05 6.13 4.10
C VAL A 66 -5.81 5.35 4.50
N HIS A 67 -5.58 5.21 5.79
CA HIS A 67 -4.53 4.39 6.37
C HIS A 67 -5.15 3.21 7.10
N CYS A 68 -4.80 2.00 6.68
CA CYS A 68 -5.20 0.75 7.32
C CYS A 68 -4.14 0.31 8.33
N THR A 69 -4.55 0.05 9.57
CA THR A 69 -3.64 -0.39 10.63
C THR A 69 -4.20 -1.61 11.37
N GLY A 70 -3.29 -2.45 11.90
CA GLY A 70 -3.64 -3.65 12.63
C GLY A 70 -2.43 -4.54 12.87
N ALA A 71 -2.66 -5.83 13.08
CA ALA A 71 -1.61 -6.81 13.25
C ALA A 71 -0.75 -6.93 11.98
N LYS A 72 0.55 -7.14 12.16
CA LYS A 72 1.51 -7.28 11.06
C LYS A 72 2.08 -8.68 11.05
N PHE A 73 2.16 -9.26 9.87
CA PHE A 73 2.73 -10.57 9.64
C PHE A 73 3.82 -10.48 8.57
N ASP A 74 4.89 -11.22 8.78
CA ASP A 74 5.95 -11.37 7.80
C ASP A 74 5.49 -12.12 6.55
N GLY A 75 6.14 -11.87 5.40
CA GLY A 75 5.87 -12.55 4.14
C GLY A 75 5.96 -14.07 4.23
N SER A 76 6.89 -14.60 5.01
CA SER A 76 7.06 -16.03 5.26
C SER A 76 5.87 -16.69 5.97
N VAL A 77 5.08 -15.91 6.71
CA VAL A 77 3.90 -16.40 7.44
C VAL A 77 2.66 -16.48 6.55
N LEU A 78 2.40 -15.45 5.76
CA LEU A 78 1.15 -15.33 4.99
C LEU A 78 1.33 -15.45 3.48
N GLY A 79 2.54 -15.28 2.94
CA GLY A 79 2.79 -15.23 1.50
C GLY A 79 2.18 -16.42 0.76
N ALA A 80 2.38 -17.64 1.25
CA ALA A 80 1.85 -18.85 0.62
C ALA A 80 0.32 -18.85 0.47
N SER A 81 -0.42 -18.24 1.40
CA SER A 81 -1.89 -18.17 1.35
C SER A 81 -2.42 -17.24 0.25
N PHE A 82 -1.54 -16.39 -0.29
CA PHE A 82 -1.81 -15.48 -1.41
C PHE A 82 -1.05 -15.88 -2.69
N GLY A 83 -0.36 -17.04 -2.69
CA GLY A 83 0.46 -17.49 -3.81
C GLY A 83 1.81 -16.77 -3.94
N ASP A 84 2.19 -15.96 -2.93
CA ASP A 84 3.45 -15.22 -2.89
C ASP A 84 4.56 -16.05 -2.22
N ASN A 85 5.04 -17.07 -2.92
CA ASN A 85 6.03 -18.02 -2.40
C ASN A 85 7.10 -18.46 -3.43
N GLY A 86 7.23 -17.72 -4.52
CA GLY A 86 8.18 -18.05 -5.58
C GLY A 86 8.90 -16.83 -6.17
N PHE A 87 8.96 -15.74 -5.42
CA PHE A 87 9.51 -14.47 -5.92
C PHE A 87 11.00 -14.56 -6.26
N ASN A 88 11.80 -15.08 -5.34
CA ASN A 88 13.22 -15.43 -5.54
C ASN A 88 14.07 -14.30 -6.18
N ASP A 89 13.95 -13.08 -5.70
CA ASP A 89 14.68 -11.91 -6.20
C ASP A 89 14.97 -10.92 -5.04
N ARG A 90 15.77 -9.92 -5.33
CA ARG A 90 16.11 -8.87 -4.37
C ARG A 90 14.99 -7.85 -4.22
N ILE A 91 14.73 -7.46 -3.00
CA ILE A 91 13.75 -6.46 -2.65
C ILE A 91 14.31 -5.51 -1.59
N ALA A 92 13.89 -4.24 -1.60
CA ALA A 92 14.25 -3.32 -0.54
C ALA A 92 13.60 -3.74 0.78
N VAL A 93 14.37 -3.73 1.87
CA VAL A 93 13.90 -4.12 3.21
C VAL A 93 12.66 -3.32 3.61
N ASN A 94 11.62 -4.00 4.08
CA ASN A 94 10.34 -3.41 4.52
C ASN A 94 9.65 -2.51 3.47
N SER A 95 9.90 -2.76 2.19
CA SER A 95 9.42 -1.89 1.13
C SER A 95 8.01 -2.21 0.64
N THR A 96 7.62 -3.48 0.65
CA THR A 96 6.35 -3.95 0.11
C THR A 96 5.39 -4.35 1.22
N LYS A 97 4.20 -3.76 1.20
CA LYS A 97 3.14 -4.03 2.18
C LYS A 97 1.85 -4.34 1.46
N ALA A 98 1.01 -5.18 2.06
CA ALA A 98 -0.31 -5.45 1.53
C ALA A 98 -1.29 -5.78 2.66
N ILE A 99 -2.57 -5.50 2.44
CA ILE A 99 -3.65 -5.91 3.31
C ILE A 99 -3.86 -7.42 3.19
N SER A 100 -3.94 -8.12 4.32
CA SER A 100 -4.22 -9.57 4.36
C SER A 100 -5.69 -9.92 4.46
N ASN A 101 -6.55 -8.97 4.84
CA ASN A 101 -8.00 -9.19 4.85
C ASN A 101 -8.50 -9.42 3.43
N ARG A 102 -9.44 -10.34 3.27
CA ARG A 102 -10.17 -10.55 2.01
C ARG A 102 -11.42 -9.68 2.03
N PHE A 103 -11.28 -8.42 1.67
CA PHE A 103 -12.43 -7.52 1.57
C PHE A 103 -13.27 -7.87 0.35
N ALA A 104 -14.59 -7.89 0.55
CA ALA A 104 -15.58 -8.13 -0.49
C ALA A 104 -16.16 -6.83 -1.04
N SER A 105 -16.16 -5.76 -0.23
CA SER A 105 -16.68 -4.46 -0.66
C SER A 105 -16.09 -3.30 0.12
N VAL A 106 -16.12 -2.14 -0.52
CA VAL A 106 -15.87 -0.81 0.06
C VAL A 106 -17.12 0.02 -0.15
N ASP A 107 -17.59 0.70 0.88
CA ASP A 107 -18.73 1.61 0.80
C ASP A 107 -18.44 2.92 1.51
N LEU A 108 -19.07 3.99 1.06
CA LEU A 108 -18.99 5.32 1.62
C LEU A 108 -20.41 5.87 1.79
N VAL A 109 -20.73 6.34 3.00
CA VAL A 109 -22.06 6.83 3.34
C VAL A 109 -21.92 8.22 3.95
N CYS A 110 -22.78 9.16 3.56
CA CYS A 110 -22.86 10.49 4.16
C CYS A 110 -24.00 10.55 5.21
N ASP A 111 -23.79 11.25 6.31
CA ASP A 111 -24.77 11.45 7.40
C ASP A 111 -25.85 12.49 7.06
N SER A 112 -25.61 13.29 6.02
CA SER A 112 -26.53 14.32 5.51
C SER A 112 -26.79 14.10 4.02
N ASP A 113 -27.75 14.85 3.46
CA ASP A 113 -28.00 14.82 2.02
C ASP A 113 -26.75 15.32 1.28
N PHE A 114 -26.16 14.43 0.50
CA PHE A 114 -24.97 14.73 -0.31
C PHE A 114 -25.37 15.55 -1.55
N ASP A 115 -26.41 15.10 -2.25
CA ASP A 115 -27.05 15.79 -3.37
C ASP A 115 -28.55 15.43 -3.49
N GLU A 116 -29.16 15.74 -4.63
CA GLU A 116 -30.61 15.46 -4.86
C GLU A 116 -30.91 13.96 -4.88
N HIS A 117 -29.95 13.14 -5.30
CA HIS A 117 -30.09 11.69 -5.49
C HIS A 117 -29.58 10.90 -4.27
N HIS A 118 -28.59 11.43 -3.57
CA HIS A 118 -27.95 10.76 -2.43
C HIS A 118 -28.39 11.41 -1.11
N LYS A 119 -29.44 10.83 -0.52
CA LYS A 119 -29.99 11.26 0.75
C LYS A 119 -29.14 10.75 1.93
N ALA A 120 -29.27 11.40 3.06
CA ALA A 120 -28.61 10.98 4.30
C ALA A 120 -28.73 9.47 4.54
N GLY A 121 -27.61 8.82 4.80
CA GLY A 121 -27.54 7.38 5.05
C GLY A 121 -27.56 6.49 3.81
N THR A 122 -27.58 7.06 2.59
CA THR A 122 -27.44 6.27 1.35
C THR A 122 -25.98 6.10 0.95
N SER A 123 -25.70 5.03 0.20
CA SER A 123 -24.37 4.77 -0.36
C SER A 123 -23.99 5.81 -1.41
N LEU A 124 -22.73 6.20 -1.42
CA LEU A 124 -22.11 7.05 -2.43
C LEU A 124 -21.24 6.23 -3.40
N SER A 125 -21.43 4.92 -3.48
CA SER A 125 -20.57 4.02 -4.25
C SER A 125 -20.60 4.29 -5.75
N ASP A 126 -21.63 4.90 -6.28
CA ASP A 126 -21.80 5.26 -7.69
C ASP A 126 -21.17 6.61 -8.07
N VAL A 127 -20.72 7.40 -7.11
CA VAL A 127 -20.08 8.72 -7.33
C VAL A 127 -18.69 8.83 -6.72
N ALA A 128 -18.37 8.00 -5.74
CA ALA A 128 -17.06 7.96 -5.10
C ALA A 128 -16.13 6.96 -5.81
N PHE A 129 -14.84 7.27 -5.82
CA PHE A 129 -13.78 6.46 -6.42
C PHE A 129 -12.78 6.00 -5.38
N LEU A 130 -12.22 4.81 -5.59
CA LEU A 130 -11.05 4.29 -4.90
C LEU A 130 -9.84 4.41 -5.84
N ALA A 131 -8.75 4.99 -5.32
CA ALA A 131 -7.43 4.95 -5.94
C ALA A 131 -6.46 4.26 -4.99
N GLY A 132 -5.87 3.18 -5.45
CA GLY A 132 -4.93 2.37 -4.68
C GLY A 132 -3.95 1.65 -5.58
N VAL A 133 -3.08 0.85 -4.98
CA VAL A 133 -2.16 -0.04 -5.69
C VAL A 133 -2.18 -1.42 -5.05
N SER A 134 -1.99 -2.46 -5.86
CA SER A 134 -1.95 -3.85 -5.39
C SER A 134 -0.88 -4.64 -6.13
N PRO A 135 -0.10 -5.51 -5.45
CA PRO A 135 0.81 -6.44 -6.08
C PRO A 135 0.12 -7.73 -6.58
N TYR A 136 -1.18 -7.87 -6.43
CA TYR A 136 -1.90 -9.13 -6.69
C TYR A 136 -1.71 -9.64 -8.12
N ALA A 137 -1.83 -8.77 -9.13
CA ALA A 137 -1.61 -9.14 -10.52
C ALA A 137 -0.16 -9.62 -10.79
N TYR A 138 0.83 -8.98 -10.17
CA TYR A 138 2.23 -9.38 -10.25
C TYR A 138 2.47 -10.78 -9.67
N ILE A 139 1.92 -11.04 -8.49
CA ILE A 139 2.03 -12.35 -7.84
C ILE A 139 1.32 -13.42 -8.68
N ARG A 140 0.10 -13.16 -9.17
CA ARG A 140 -0.67 -14.08 -10.01
C ARG A 140 0.01 -14.43 -11.34
N SER A 141 0.76 -13.50 -11.91
CA SER A 141 1.52 -13.72 -13.14
C SER A 141 2.86 -14.45 -12.92
N ALA A 142 3.08 -15.02 -11.72
CA ALA A 142 4.38 -15.56 -11.31
C ALA A 142 5.52 -14.52 -11.49
N TYR A 143 5.26 -13.26 -11.12
CA TYR A 143 6.17 -12.12 -11.10
C TYR A 143 6.69 -11.70 -12.47
N THR A 144 5.95 -11.97 -13.53
CA THR A 144 6.36 -11.65 -14.91
C THR A 144 5.73 -10.38 -15.45
N GLU A 145 4.47 -10.09 -15.10
CA GLU A 145 3.78 -8.88 -15.54
C GLU A 145 4.18 -7.68 -14.71
N THR A 146 4.40 -6.54 -15.36
CA THR A 146 4.68 -5.27 -14.69
C THR A 146 3.84 -4.16 -15.31
N TYR A 147 3.41 -3.22 -14.47
CA TYR A 147 2.71 -2.04 -14.95
C TYR A 147 3.69 -0.98 -15.45
N ASP A 148 3.36 -0.34 -16.57
CA ASP A 148 4.14 0.79 -17.09
C ASP A 148 3.71 2.10 -16.39
N TRP A 149 4.41 2.46 -15.33
CA TRP A 149 4.13 3.67 -14.55
C TRP A 149 4.36 4.99 -15.28
N LYS A 150 4.79 4.96 -16.55
CA LYS A 150 4.74 6.14 -17.43
C LYS A 150 3.32 6.45 -17.89
N LYS A 151 2.40 5.52 -17.68
CA LYS A 151 0.98 5.63 -18.01
C LYS A 151 0.15 5.63 -16.74
N VAL A 152 0.45 6.55 -15.83
CA VAL A 152 -0.37 6.74 -14.62
C VAL A 152 -1.81 7.05 -15.03
N PRO A 153 -2.82 6.46 -14.39
CA PRO A 153 -4.21 6.80 -14.68
C PRO A 153 -4.46 8.31 -14.55
N ASP A 154 -5.10 8.91 -15.56
CA ASP A 154 -5.35 10.37 -15.60
C ASP A 154 -6.04 10.88 -14.33
N LEU A 155 -6.90 10.06 -13.71
CA LEU A 155 -7.57 10.38 -12.46
C LEU A 155 -6.62 10.53 -11.27
N PHE A 156 -5.44 9.89 -11.27
CA PHE A 156 -4.45 10.08 -10.21
C PHE A 156 -3.81 11.47 -10.33
N GLU A 157 -3.44 11.85 -11.56
CA GLU A 157 -2.85 13.18 -11.81
C GLU A 157 -3.88 14.29 -11.55
N ALA A 158 -5.11 14.11 -12.04
CA ALA A 158 -6.19 15.08 -11.88
C ALA A 158 -6.54 15.37 -10.42
N ASN A 159 -6.37 14.37 -9.53
CA ASN A 159 -6.67 14.50 -8.09
C ASN A 159 -5.40 14.61 -7.23
N SER A 160 -4.23 14.81 -7.82
CA SER A 160 -2.94 14.93 -7.11
C SER A 160 -2.68 13.74 -6.16
N ILE A 161 -3.07 12.53 -6.60
CA ILE A 161 -2.96 11.31 -5.80
C ILE A 161 -1.53 10.76 -5.91
N GLU A 162 -0.82 10.75 -4.81
CA GLU A 162 0.51 10.16 -4.69
C GLU A 162 0.42 8.83 -3.93
N LEU A 163 0.75 7.74 -4.60
CA LEU A 163 0.77 6.39 -4.03
C LEU A 163 2.17 5.78 -4.13
N ASN A 164 2.36 4.66 -3.45
CA ASN A 164 3.61 3.90 -3.50
C ASN A 164 3.78 3.17 -4.84
N PHE A 165 4.11 3.91 -5.91
CA PHE A 165 4.38 3.31 -7.21
C PHE A 165 5.68 2.52 -7.21
N ARG A 166 5.59 1.21 -7.35
CA ARG A 166 6.74 0.29 -7.36
C ARG A 166 6.62 -0.73 -8.47
N ARG A 167 7.77 -1.28 -8.89
CA ARG A 167 7.75 -2.47 -9.73
C ARG A 167 6.90 -3.56 -9.07
N GLY A 168 5.99 -4.14 -9.82
CA GLY A 168 5.10 -5.19 -9.35
C GLY A 168 3.80 -4.70 -8.70
N TYR A 169 3.62 -3.40 -8.46
CA TYR A 169 2.32 -2.85 -8.12
C TYR A 169 1.54 -2.47 -9.38
N PHE A 170 0.24 -2.67 -9.32
CA PHE A 170 -0.72 -2.28 -10.36
C PHE A 170 -1.71 -1.28 -9.77
N PRO A 171 -2.12 -0.25 -10.52
CA PRO A 171 -3.10 0.69 -10.05
C PRO A 171 -4.47 0.06 -9.96
N VAL A 172 -5.20 0.41 -8.91
CA VAL A 172 -6.64 0.23 -8.78
C VAL A 172 -7.22 1.64 -8.77
N CYS A 173 -7.97 2.00 -9.82
CA CYS A 173 -8.63 3.30 -9.91
C CYS A 173 -10.02 3.06 -10.50
N LYS A 174 -11.02 2.95 -9.63
CA LYS A 174 -12.38 2.56 -10.00
C LYS A 174 -13.41 3.27 -9.15
N ARG A 175 -14.59 3.47 -9.70
CA ARG A 175 -15.78 3.85 -8.94
C ARG A 175 -16.09 2.75 -7.92
N LEU A 176 -16.49 3.10 -6.70
CA LEU A 176 -16.68 2.11 -5.63
C LEU A 176 -17.69 1.02 -6.02
N SER A 177 -18.72 1.36 -6.79
CA SER A 177 -19.70 0.40 -7.32
C SER A 177 -19.12 -0.60 -8.32
N GLU A 178 -17.96 -0.31 -8.90
CA GLU A 178 -17.25 -1.14 -9.88
C GLU A 178 -16.06 -1.90 -9.27
N VAL A 179 -15.75 -1.63 -8.01
CA VAL A 179 -14.66 -2.30 -7.28
C VAL A 179 -15.08 -3.74 -7.01
N GLY A 180 -14.35 -4.67 -7.60
CA GLY A 180 -14.54 -6.11 -7.38
C GLY A 180 -13.64 -6.64 -6.28
N VAL A 181 -13.89 -7.90 -5.88
CA VAL A 181 -13.09 -8.59 -4.85
C VAL A 181 -11.61 -8.64 -5.24
N ASP A 182 -11.30 -8.91 -6.50
CA ASP A 182 -9.92 -9.00 -7.00
C ASP A 182 -9.16 -7.65 -6.90
N ASP A 183 -9.86 -6.52 -6.96
CA ASP A 183 -9.27 -5.19 -6.80
C ASP A 183 -8.85 -4.91 -5.35
N LEU A 184 -9.47 -5.59 -4.38
CA LEU A 184 -9.24 -5.41 -2.95
C LEU A 184 -8.24 -6.42 -2.37
N ILE A 185 -7.90 -7.49 -3.12
CA ILE A 185 -6.90 -8.47 -2.68
C ILE A 185 -5.53 -7.81 -2.70
N LEU A 186 -4.83 -7.90 -1.57
CA LEU A 186 -3.48 -7.36 -1.40
C LEU A 186 -3.37 -5.85 -1.71
N LEU A 187 -4.45 -5.08 -1.51
CA LEU A 187 -4.39 -3.64 -1.64
C LEU A 187 -3.32 -3.09 -0.69
N ASP A 188 -2.59 -2.04 -1.12
CA ASP A 188 -1.66 -1.34 -0.22
C ASP A 188 -2.43 -0.81 1.01
N PRO A 189 -1.87 -0.88 2.22
CA PRO A 189 -2.52 -0.33 3.42
C PRO A 189 -2.81 1.17 3.37
N VAL A 190 -2.34 1.85 2.34
CA VAL A 190 -2.63 3.27 2.07
C VAL A 190 -3.29 3.38 0.71
N PHE A 191 -4.49 3.93 0.69
CA PHE A 191 -5.25 4.21 -0.53
C PHE A 191 -6.03 5.51 -0.38
N CYS A 192 -6.57 6.04 -1.48
CA CYS A 192 -7.31 7.29 -1.50
C CYS A 192 -8.77 7.07 -1.91
N LEU A 193 -9.64 7.93 -1.41
CA LEU A 193 -11.01 8.08 -1.90
C LEU A 193 -11.20 9.51 -2.40
N PHE A 194 -11.90 9.65 -3.53
CA PHE A 194 -12.17 10.96 -4.14
C PHE A 194 -13.48 10.93 -4.93
N PHE A 195 -13.94 12.11 -5.36
CA PHE A 195 -15.08 12.26 -6.28
C PHE A 195 -14.58 12.82 -7.60
N GLU A 196 -15.05 12.29 -8.72
CA GLU A 196 -14.59 12.67 -10.07
C GLU A 196 -14.77 14.17 -10.36
N SER A 197 -15.82 14.75 -9.82
CA SER A 197 -16.07 16.18 -9.89
C SER A 197 -16.47 16.63 -8.49
N PRO A 198 -15.54 17.21 -7.71
CA PRO A 198 -15.94 17.81 -6.46
C PRO A 198 -16.96 18.89 -6.78
N SER A 199 -18.20 18.62 -6.42
CA SER A 199 -19.27 19.59 -6.60
C SER A 199 -18.87 20.85 -5.81
N THR A 200 -18.82 22.01 -6.48
CA THR A 200 -18.62 23.31 -5.82
C THR A 200 -19.70 23.61 -4.76
N SER A 201 -20.72 22.77 -4.70
CA SER A 201 -21.81 22.78 -3.71
C SER A 201 -21.61 21.75 -2.60
N MET A 202 -20.51 20.97 -2.59
CA MET A 202 -20.24 20.00 -1.53
C MET A 202 -20.13 20.72 -0.18
N ARG A 203 -21.10 20.53 0.68
CA ARG A 203 -21.05 21.01 2.06
C ARG A 203 -20.14 20.08 2.86
N ALA A 204 -19.48 20.63 3.87
CA ALA A 204 -18.83 19.80 4.87
C ALA A 204 -19.87 18.84 5.46
N CYS A 205 -19.57 17.55 5.40
CA CYS A 205 -20.45 16.50 5.94
C CYS A 205 -19.60 15.42 6.61
N GLN A 206 -20.19 14.73 7.57
CA GLN A 206 -19.57 13.54 8.14
C GLN A 206 -19.84 12.36 7.23
N MET A 207 -18.77 11.64 6.88
CA MET A 207 -18.83 10.41 6.08
C MET A 207 -18.40 9.21 6.90
N THR A 208 -18.96 8.06 6.59
CA THR A 208 -18.56 6.78 7.14
C THR A 208 -18.02 5.89 6.02
N LEU A 209 -16.73 5.55 6.10
CA LEU A 209 -16.10 4.52 5.27
C LEU A 209 -16.35 3.15 5.89
N ILE A 210 -16.76 2.18 5.09
CA ILE A 210 -17.07 0.81 5.51
C ILE A 210 -16.33 -0.16 4.60
N LEU A 211 -15.44 -0.97 5.16
CA LEU A 211 -14.85 -2.14 4.51
C LEU A 211 -15.55 -3.39 5.02
N THR A 212 -16.04 -4.25 4.13
CA THR A 212 -16.69 -5.51 4.52
C THR A 212 -15.86 -6.67 3.98
N ASP A 213 -15.48 -7.61 4.83
CA ASP A 213 -14.74 -8.80 4.42
C ASP A 213 -15.65 -9.90 3.84
N ASP A 214 -15.05 -10.96 3.33
CA ASP A 214 -15.73 -12.13 2.73
C ASP A 214 -16.59 -12.92 3.72
N LYS A 215 -16.46 -12.66 5.02
CA LYS A 215 -17.28 -13.24 6.10
C LYS A 215 -18.37 -12.30 6.60
N GLY A 216 -18.47 -11.10 6.01
CA GLY A 216 -19.44 -10.09 6.39
C GLY A 216 -19.05 -9.26 7.61
N LYS A 217 -17.81 -9.39 8.14
CA LYS A 217 -17.30 -8.52 9.20
C LYS A 217 -17.03 -7.14 8.62
N LYS A 218 -17.49 -6.10 9.31
CA LYS A 218 -17.31 -4.71 8.92
C LYS A 218 -16.25 -4.03 9.77
N ILE A 219 -15.40 -3.27 9.11
CA ILE A 219 -14.47 -2.33 9.73
C ILE A 219 -14.85 -0.95 9.19
N SER A 220 -15.15 0.00 10.06
CA SER A 220 -15.62 1.32 9.64
C SER A 220 -14.97 2.44 10.43
N THR A 221 -14.94 3.63 9.84
CA THR A 221 -14.52 4.86 10.49
C THR A 221 -15.32 6.03 9.96
N ALA A 222 -15.69 6.93 10.86
CA ALA A 222 -16.31 8.21 10.49
C ALA A 222 -15.24 9.31 10.41
N PHE A 223 -15.41 10.22 9.48
CA PHE A 223 -14.50 11.35 9.27
C PHE A 223 -15.25 12.52 8.63
N ASP A 224 -14.72 13.72 8.82
CA ASP A 224 -15.29 14.90 8.20
C ASP A 224 -14.73 15.08 6.79
N TRP A 225 -15.60 15.10 5.77
CA TRP A 225 -15.20 15.48 4.43
C TRP A 225 -15.16 17.01 4.35
N PRO A 226 -14.04 17.60 3.90
CA PRO A 226 -13.94 19.05 3.81
C PRO A 226 -14.94 19.59 2.77
N ALA A 227 -15.51 20.77 3.06
CA ALA A 227 -16.28 21.48 2.05
C ALA A 227 -15.40 21.75 0.82
N GLY A 228 -15.95 21.59 -0.37
CA GLY A 228 -15.29 21.99 -1.61
C GLY A 228 -14.89 23.47 -1.53
N LYS A 229 -13.68 23.79 -2.02
CA LYS A 229 -13.17 25.17 -2.12
C LYS A 229 -13.80 25.89 -3.29
#